data_b87e12e1d68cd571e172fbb1671a83bb
#
_entry.id   b87e12e1d68cd571e172fbb1671a83bb
#
_cell.length_a   1.000
_cell.length_b   1.000
_cell.length_c   1.000
_cell.angle_alpha   90.00
_cell.angle_beta   90.00
_cell.angle_gamma   90.00
#
_symmetry.space_group_name_H-M   'P 1'
#
loop_
_entity.id
_entity.type
_entity.pdbx_description
1 polymer ?
#
loop_
_entity_poly.entity_id
_entity_poly.type
_entity_poly.pdbx_seq_one_letter_code
_entity_poly.pdbx_strand_id
1 'polypeptide(L)'
;MPWWWVHAAVLAGAYLLGSIPFSYLVARLGGVDVRTVGSGNVGATNVLRSVGKRAGAVAFALDFAKGALATWLAMKTVGGAAFPSAAALVAVLGHMHPVWLRFRGGKGVATGAGAFLPLAPAATLGGMLSFAVVAFATRYASLGSIVGAFMLGVLAFLFGALPPIPWAATAAAVLIAWKHRENIRRLLAGTERRMGASP
;
A
#
# COMPACT_ATOMS: atom_id res chain seq x y z
N MET A 1 -23.77 21.81 14.62
CA MET A 1 -22.60 21.20 15.29
C MET A 1 -21.35 21.44 14.43
N PRO A 2 -20.18 21.73 14.99
CA PRO A 2 -18.98 21.99 14.19
C PRO A 2 -18.56 20.70 13.47
N TRP A 3 -18.41 20.76 12.14
CA TRP A 3 -18.10 19.62 11.28
C TRP A 3 -16.68 19.07 11.44
N TRP A 4 -15.79 19.80 12.08
CA TRP A 4 -14.37 19.41 12.22
C TRP A 4 -14.17 18.09 12.97
N TRP A 5 -15.01 17.76 13.95
CA TRP A 5 -14.89 16.52 14.72
C TRP A 5 -15.21 15.28 13.86
N VAL A 6 -16.15 15.39 12.90
CA VAL A 6 -16.44 14.30 11.94
C VAL A 6 -15.23 14.04 11.06
N HIS A 7 -14.60 15.11 10.55
CA HIS A 7 -13.39 15.02 9.76
C HIS A 7 -12.25 14.37 10.56
N ALA A 8 -12.03 14.80 11.79
CA ALA A 8 -11.02 14.23 12.68
C ALA A 8 -11.27 12.74 12.96
N ALA A 9 -12.53 12.37 13.26
CA ALA A 9 -12.92 10.98 13.52
C ALA A 9 -12.71 10.08 12.31
N VAL A 10 -13.07 10.54 11.11
CA VAL A 10 -12.88 9.77 9.86
C VAL A 10 -11.39 9.59 9.54
N LEU A 11 -10.54 10.61 9.70
CA LEU A 11 -9.10 10.46 9.49
C LEU A 11 -8.48 9.55 10.55
N ALA A 12 -8.87 9.66 11.81
CA ALA A 12 -8.41 8.75 12.85
C ALA A 12 -8.84 7.30 12.56
N GLY A 13 -10.08 7.10 12.13
CA GLY A 13 -10.58 5.80 11.68
C GLY A 13 -9.82 5.25 10.48
N ALA A 14 -9.51 6.08 9.49
CA ALA A 14 -8.71 5.70 8.32
C ALA A 14 -7.28 5.28 8.74
N TYR A 15 -6.66 6.00 9.68
CA TYR A 15 -5.37 5.63 10.23
C TYR A 15 -5.43 4.30 11.00
N LEU A 16 -6.39 4.12 11.89
CA LEU A 16 -6.54 2.90 12.69
C LEU A 16 -6.83 1.70 11.81
N LEU A 17 -7.73 1.83 10.83
CA LEU A 17 -8.03 0.78 9.86
C LEU A 17 -6.77 0.44 9.02
N GLY A 18 -6.07 1.45 8.52
CA GLY A 18 -4.80 1.28 7.84
C GLY A 18 -3.74 0.59 8.71
N SER A 19 -3.74 0.86 10.02
CA SER A 19 -2.82 0.29 11.00
C SER A 19 -3.04 -1.19 11.28
N ILE A 20 -4.19 -1.79 10.96
CA ILE A 20 -4.41 -3.23 11.17
C ILE A 20 -3.35 -4.00 10.37
N PRO A 21 -2.47 -4.77 11.03
CA PRO A 21 -1.31 -5.37 10.36
C PRO A 21 -1.66 -6.75 9.78
N PHE A 22 -2.56 -6.81 8.78
CA PHE A 22 -3.07 -8.07 8.25
C PHE A 22 -1.97 -9.01 7.74
N SER A 23 -0.97 -8.49 7.03
CA SER A 23 0.17 -9.32 6.59
C SER A 23 0.89 -9.99 7.76
N TYR A 24 1.04 -9.30 8.91
CA TYR A 24 1.60 -9.90 10.12
C TYR A 24 0.68 -10.95 10.72
N LEU A 25 -0.62 -10.64 10.86
CA LEU A 25 -1.61 -11.55 11.44
C LEU A 25 -1.72 -12.84 10.62
N VAL A 26 -1.83 -12.73 9.29
CA VAL A 26 -1.88 -13.90 8.39
C VAL A 26 -0.62 -14.77 8.53
N ALA A 27 0.56 -14.15 8.61
CA ALA A 27 1.79 -14.91 8.80
C ALA A 27 1.86 -15.59 10.17
N ARG A 28 1.40 -14.92 11.23
CA ARG A 28 1.35 -15.50 12.59
C ARG A 28 0.39 -16.68 12.67
N LEU A 29 -0.74 -16.66 11.95
CA LEU A 29 -1.63 -17.81 11.82
C LEU A 29 -0.95 -19.00 11.12
N GLY A 30 0.00 -18.72 10.22
CA GLY A 30 0.88 -19.73 9.61
C GLY A 30 2.10 -20.10 10.45
N GLY A 31 2.17 -19.70 11.73
CA GLY A 31 3.28 -20.01 12.64
C GLY A 31 4.56 -19.20 12.44
N VAL A 32 4.56 -18.19 11.54
CA VAL A 32 5.77 -17.43 11.14
C VAL A 32 5.71 -15.99 11.63
N ASP A 33 6.81 -15.48 12.18
CA ASP A 33 7.00 -14.05 12.41
C ASP A 33 7.75 -13.42 11.24
N VAL A 34 7.02 -12.75 10.36
CA VAL A 34 7.61 -12.12 9.14
C VAL A 34 8.63 -11.04 9.43
N ARG A 35 8.75 -10.56 10.68
CA ARG A 35 9.74 -9.57 11.08
C ARG A 35 11.13 -10.17 11.23
N THR A 36 11.21 -11.50 11.45
CA THR A 36 12.47 -12.23 11.69
C THR A 36 12.91 -13.07 10.50
N VAL A 37 12.09 -13.18 9.44
CA VAL A 37 12.35 -14.02 8.28
C VAL A 37 12.28 -13.24 6.96
N GLY A 38 12.93 -13.77 5.94
CA GLY A 38 12.93 -13.20 4.60
C GLY A 38 13.52 -11.78 4.57
N SER A 39 12.71 -10.80 4.19
CA SER A 39 13.13 -9.40 4.17
C SER A 39 12.89 -8.66 5.49
N GLY A 40 12.30 -9.30 6.48
CA GLY A 40 11.86 -8.66 7.73
C GLY A 40 10.71 -7.66 7.56
N ASN A 41 10.21 -7.45 6.34
CA ASN A 41 9.15 -6.49 6.07
C ASN A 41 7.76 -7.09 6.36
N VAL A 42 6.89 -6.29 6.98
CA VAL A 42 5.50 -6.66 7.28
C VAL A 42 4.61 -6.36 6.07
N GLY A 43 4.73 -7.19 5.02
CA GLY A 43 3.95 -7.02 3.80
C GLY A 43 3.74 -8.34 3.05
N ALA A 44 2.70 -8.38 2.20
CA ALA A 44 2.24 -9.56 1.51
C ALA A 44 3.33 -10.29 0.69
N THR A 45 4.28 -9.58 0.10
CA THR A 45 5.40 -10.18 -0.64
C THR A 45 6.32 -11.00 0.27
N ASN A 46 6.53 -10.56 1.53
CA ASN A 46 7.31 -11.33 2.49
C ASN A 46 6.51 -12.53 3.00
N VAL A 47 5.22 -12.37 3.25
CA VAL A 47 4.31 -13.48 3.60
C VAL A 47 4.30 -14.55 2.50
N LEU A 48 4.18 -14.13 1.23
CA LEU A 48 4.24 -15.03 0.07
C LEU A 48 5.51 -15.87 0.04
N ARG A 49 6.67 -15.26 0.37
CA ARG A 49 7.97 -15.94 0.38
C ARG A 49 8.16 -16.86 1.59
N SER A 50 7.68 -16.45 2.76
CA SER A 50 8.00 -17.10 4.05
C SER A 50 6.94 -18.08 4.50
N VAL A 51 5.68 -17.93 4.06
CA VAL A 51 4.54 -18.76 4.46
C VAL A 51 3.95 -19.51 3.26
N GLY A 52 3.94 -18.88 2.09
CA GLY A 52 3.46 -19.49 0.85
C GLY A 52 2.45 -18.65 0.07
N LYS A 53 2.10 -19.13 -1.12
CA LYS A 53 1.30 -18.39 -2.11
C LYS A 53 -0.09 -18.02 -1.59
N ARG A 54 -0.80 -18.95 -0.93
CA ARG A 54 -2.15 -18.70 -0.40
C ARG A 54 -2.14 -17.63 0.68
N ALA A 55 -1.23 -17.74 1.65
CA ALA A 55 -1.09 -16.77 2.72
C ALA A 55 -0.72 -15.38 2.16
N GLY A 56 0.21 -15.30 1.19
CA GLY A 56 0.57 -14.06 0.52
C GLY A 56 -0.60 -13.40 -0.20
N ALA A 57 -1.44 -14.17 -0.89
CA ALA A 57 -2.63 -13.68 -1.57
C ALA A 57 -3.68 -13.13 -0.58
N VAL A 58 -3.94 -13.85 0.52
CA VAL A 58 -4.85 -13.40 1.58
C VAL A 58 -4.33 -12.12 2.23
N ALA A 59 -3.04 -12.07 2.57
CA ALA A 59 -2.41 -10.88 3.14
C ALA A 59 -2.52 -9.67 2.20
N PHE A 60 -2.29 -9.86 0.91
CA PHE A 60 -2.46 -8.81 -0.11
C PHE A 60 -3.92 -8.33 -0.16
N ALA A 61 -4.87 -9.26 -0.27
CA ALA A 61 -6.30 -8.94 -0.37
C ALA A 61 -6.80 -8.15 0.85
N LEU A 62 -6.41 -8.54 2.06
CA LEU A 62 -6.79 -7.86 3.30
C LEU A 62 -6.12 -6.48 3.42
N ASP A 63 -4.83 -6.35 3.10
CA ASP A 63 -4.14 -5.05 3.10
C ASP A 63 -4.67 -4.11 2.01
N PHE A 64 -5.11 -4.63 0.87
CA PHE A 64 -5.81 -3.88 -0.18
C PHE A 64 -7.20 -3.44 0.29
N ALA A 65 -7.99 -4.37 0.82
CA ALA A 65 -9.36 -4.12 1.25
C ALA A 65 -9.43 -3.06 2.37
N LYS A 66 -8.51 -3.06 3.33
CA LYS A 66 -8.50 -2.02 4.38
C LYS A 66 -8.28 -0.62 3.82
N GLY A 67 -7.43 -0.49 2.78
CA GLY A 67 -7.21 0.77 2.09
C GLY A 67 -8.46 1.24 1.35
N ALA A 68 -9.09 0.34 0.57
CA ALA A 68 -10.33 0.62 -0.14
C ALA A 68 -11.46 1.02 0.81
N LEU A 69 -11.63 0.30 1.90
CA LEU A 69 -12.66 0.56 2.89
C LEU A 69 -12.46 1.91 3.58
N ALA A 70 -11.23 2.28 3.97
CA ALA A 70 -10.93 3.55 4.60
C ALA A 70 -11.36 4.73 3.72
N THR A 71 -11.00 4.67 2.45
CA THR A 71 -11.33 5.72 1.48
C THR A 71 -12.82 5.74 1.14
N TRP A 72 -13.42 4.57 0.93
CA TRP A 72 -14.85 4.46 0.65
C TRP A 72 -15.71 5.03 1.80
N LEU A 73 -15.35 4.75 3.05
CA LEU A 73 -16.03 5.33 4.23
C LEU A 73 -15.90 6.86 4.23
N ALA A 74 -14.72 7.41 3.93
CA ALA A 74 -14.52 8.86 3.84
C ALA A 74 -15.37 9.50 2.72
N MET A 75 -15.51 8.83 1.56
CA MET A 75 -16.40 9.26 0.47
C MET A 75 -17.86 9.29 0.90
N LYS A 76 -18.32 8.32 1.70
CA LYS A 76 -19.70 8.19 2.15
C LYS A 76 -20.04 9.17 3.28
N THR A 77 -19.07 9.49 4.14
CA THR A 77 -19.32 10.32 5.33
C THR A 77 -19.11 11.80 5.09
N VAL A 78 -18.09 12.19 4.31
CA VAL A 78 -17.75 13.59 4.09
C VAL A 78 -17.97 14.00 2.63
N GLY A 79 -17.69 13.10 1.68
CA GLY A 79 -17.83 13.37 0.25
C GLY A 79 -16.69 14.23 -0.32
N GLY A 80 -16.92 14.71 -1.55
CA GLY A 80 -15.91 15.46 -2.30
C GLY A 80 -14.68 14.62 -2.67
N ALA A 81 -13.64 15.26 -3.20
CA ALA A 81 -12.40 14.58 -3.59
C ALA A 81 -11.25 14.82 -2.60
N ALA A 82 -11.17 15.99 -2.00
CA ALA A 82 -10.05 16.37 -1.14
C ALA A 82 -9.95 15.53 0.13
N PHE A 83 -11.06 15.36 0.82
CA PHE A 83 -11.08 14.67 2.09
C PHE A 83 -10.87 13.15 1.95
N PRO A 84 -11.55 12.44 1.03
CA PRO A 84 -11.24 11.03 0.76
C PRO A 84 -9.79 10.80 0.28
N SER A 85 -9.20 11.74 -0.47
CA SER A 85 -7.78 11.68 -0.83
C SER A 85 -6.85 11.76 0.38
N ALA A 86 -7.18 12.62 1.34
CA ALA A 86 -6.45 12.69 2.61
C ALA A 86 -6.61 11.39 3.42
N ALA A 87 -7.82 10.82 3.48
CA ALA A 87 -8.08 9.54 4.15
C ALA A 87 -7.30 8.39 3.51
N ALA A 88 -7.17 8.37 2.18
CA ALA A 88 -6.35 7.40 1.45
C ALA A 88 -4.88 7.48 1.88
N LEU A 89 -4.29 8.68 1.94
CA LEU A 89 -2.92 8.89 2.42
C LEU A 89 -2.76 8.45 3.88
N VAL A 90 -3.72 8.81 4.73
CA VAL A 90 -3.69 8.47 6.15
C VAL A 90 -3.78 6.96 6.37
N ALA A 91 -4.58 6.24 5.57
CA ALA A 91 -4.62 4.77 5.60
C ALA A 91 -3.27 4.14 5.18
N VAL A 92 -2.61 4.70 4.16
CA VAL A 92 -1.25 4.28 3.76
C VAL A 92 -0.25 4.54 4.88
N LEU A 93 -0.29 5.70 5.53
CA LEU A 93 0.56 6.01 6.68
C LEU A 93 0.30 5.06 7.85
N GLY A 94 -0.96 4.71 8.13
CA GLY A 94 -1.33 3.70 9.12
C GLY A 94 -0.70 2.34 8.84
N HIS A 95 -0.72 1.88 7.59
CA HIS A 95 -0.04 0.64 7.20
C HIS A 95 1.49 0.72 7.34
N MET A 96 2.08 1.88 7.04
CA MET A 96 3.53 2.08 7.14
C MET A 96 4.01 2.22 8.58
N HIS A 97 3.17 2.77 9.45
CA HIS A 97 3.48 3.07 10.84
C HIS A 97 2.34 2.60 11.77
N PRO A 98 2.04 1.29 11.82
CA PRO A 98 0.93 0.77 12.61
C PRO A 98 1.21 0.86 14.12
N VAL A 99 0.24 1.38 14.88
CA VAL A 99 0.34 1.49 16.34
C VAL A 99 0.59 0.13 17.02
N TRP A 100 -0.04 -0.92 16.50
CA TRP A 100 0.02 -2.28 17.01
C TRP A 100 1.41 -2.93 16.90
N LEU A 101 2.27 -2.43 16.01
CA LEU A 101 3.62 -2.94 15.78
C LEU A 101 4.69 -1.89 16.13
N ARG A 102 4.42 -1.02 17.10
CA ARG A 102 5.34 0.04 17.53
C ARG A 102 5.84 0.87 16.35
N PHE A 103 4.91 1.25 15.45
CA PHE A 103 5.15 2.06 14.24
C PHE A 103 6.10 1.43 13.21
N ARG A 104 6.35 0.11 13.27
CA ARG A 104 7.20 -0.63 12.33
C ARG A 104 6.36 -1.51 11.41
N GLY A 105 5.79 -0.92 10.37
CA GLY A 105 4.89 -1.58 9.43
C GLY A 105 5.49 -1.89 8.07
N GLY A 106 4.60 -2.10 7.09
CA GLY A 106 4.94 -2.43 5.72
C GLY A 106 5.32 -1.21 4.86
N LYS A 107 5.24 -1.38 3.55
CA LYS A 107 5.63 -0.34 2.57
C LYS A 107 4.46 0.37 1.89
N GLY A 108 3.23 -0.05 2.17
CA GLY A 108 2.02 0.66 1.74
C GLY A 108 1.52 0.33 0.33
N VAL A 109 2.15 -0.56 -0.43
CA VAL A 109 1.80 -0.79 -1.85
C VAL A 109 0.38 -1.35 -2.01
N ALA A 110 0.05 -2.45 -1.36
CA ALA A 110 -1.29 -3.04 -1.43
C ALA A 110 -2.36 -2.11 -0.86
N THR A 111 -2.08 -1.50 0.30
CA THR A 111 -2.99 -0.54 0.94
C THR A 111 -3.17 0.71 0.09
N GLY A 112 -2.10 1.21 -0.55
CA GLY A 112 -2.18 2.34 -1.47
C GLY A 112 -3.01 2.02 -2.72
N ALA A 113 -2.77 0.89 -3.37
CA ALA A 113 -3.61 0.45 -4.50
C ALA A 113 -5.07 0.34 -4.09
N GLY A 114 -5.37 -0.28 -2.93
CA GLY A 114 -6.73 -0.34 -2.40
C GLY A 114 -7.32 1.04 -2.13
N ALA A 115 -6.58 1.92 -1.47
CA ALA A 115 -7.05 3.24 -1.08
C ALA A 115 -7.38 4.15 -2.28
N PHE A 116 -6.64 4.05 -3.37
CA PHE A 116 -6.91 4.85 -4.57
C PHE A 116 -7.91 4.20 -5.55
N LEU A 117 -8.27 2.91 -5.38
CA LEU A 117 -9.24 2.26 -6.26
C LEU A 117 -10.61 2.97 -6.29
N PRO A 118 -11.22 3.38 -5.15
CA PRO A 118 -12.49 4.08 -5.18
C PRO A 118 -12.42 5.50 -5.78
N LEU A 119 -11.23 6.13 -5.75
CA LEU A 119 -11.01 7.51 -6.20
C LEU A 119 -10.66 7.62 -7.69
N ALA A 120 -9.86 6.69 -8.20
CA ALA A 120 -9.34 6.69 -9.55
C ALA A 120 -9.16 5.24 -10.06
N PRO A 121 -10.26 4.49 -10.31
CA PRO A 121 -10.19 3.07 -10.61
C PRO A 121 -9.33 2.75 -11.83
N ALA A 122 -9.48 3.47 -12.95
CA ALA A 122 -8.69 3.24 -14.16
C ALA A 122 -7.18 3.48 -13.92
N ALA A 123 -6.83 4.56 -13.22
CA ALA A 123 -5.44 4.85 -12.87
C ALA A 123 -4.85 3.80 -11.92
N THR A 124 -5.64 3.35 -10.96
CA THR A 124 -5.23 2.29 -10.04
C THR A 124 -4.97 0.97 -10.76
N LEU A 125 -5.88 0.55 -11.64
CA LEU A 125 -5.70 -0.65 -12.45
C LEU A 125 -4.48 -0.54 -13.38
N GLY A 126 -4.26 0.62 -13.99
CA GLY A 126 -3.07 0.90 -14.79
C GLY A 126 -1.77 0.83 -13.99
N GLY A 127 -1.78 1.36 -12.77
CA GLY A 127 -0.65 1.24 -11.83
C GLY A 127 -0.39 -0.21 -11.41
N MET A 128 -1.44 -0.98 -11.13
CA MET A 128 -1.32 -2.43 -10.83
C MET A 128 -0.81 -3.22 -12.03
N LEU A 129 -1.25 -2.90 -13.23
CA LEU A 129 -0.73 -3.52 -14.46
C LEU A 129 0.75 -3.18 -14.66
N SER A 130 1.13 -1.91 -14.46
CA SER A 130 2.53 -1.48 -14.52
C SER A 130 3.40 -2.22 -13.49
N PHE A 131 2.89 -2.38 -12.26
CA PHE A 131 3.53 -3.24 -11.26
C PHE A 131 3.75 -4.65 -11.80
N ALA A 132 2.71 -5.29 -12.33
CA ALA A 132 2.78 -6.65 -12.81
C ALA A 132 3.80 -6.78 -13.96
N VAL A 133 3.70 -5.94 -14.98
CA VAL A 133 4.60 -5.95 -16.15
C VAL A 133 6.05 -5.83 -15.70
N VAL A 134 6.39 -4.83 -14.88
CA VAL A 134 7.77 -4.60 -14.43
C VAL A 134 8.24 -5.72 -13.51
N ALA A 135 7.39 -6.17 -12.58
CA ALA A 135 7.77 -7.24 -11.65
C ALA A 135 8.02 -8.57 -12.36
N PHE A 136 7.20 -8.93 -13.36
CA PHE A 136 7.40 -10.17 -14.13
C PHE A 136 8.59 -10.06 -15.11
N ALA A 137 8.74 -8.94 -15.81
CA ALA A 137 9.85 -8.74 -16.76
C ALA A 137 11.23 -8.73 -16.07
N THR A 138 11.32 -8.05 -14.91
CA THR A 138 12.61 -7.88 -14.21
C THR A 138 12.83 -8.91 -13.10
N ARG A 139 11.77 -9.57 -12.65
CA ARG A 139 11.71 -10.43 -11.46
C ARG A 139 11.96 -9.67 -10.14
N TYR A 140 11.86 -8.33 -10.13
CA TYR A 140 11.99 -7.50 -8.94
C TYR A 140 10.64 -6.92 -8.50
N ALA A 141 10.00 -7.52 -7.48
CA ALA A 141 8.74 -7.02 -6.93
C ALA A 141 8.87 -5.59 -6.37
N SER A 142 10.03 -5.21 -5.85
CA SER A 142 10.30 -3.86 -5.33
C SER A 142 10.32 -2.81 -6.46
N LEU A 143 10.94 -3.11 -7.60
CA LEU A 143 10.94 -2.22 -8.75
C LEU A 143 9.53 -2.05 -9.31
N GLY A 144 8.80 -3.16 -9.49
CA GLY A 144 7.39 -3.12 -9.88
C GLY A 144 6.54 -2.27 -8.93
N SER A 145 6.75 -2.40 -7.62
CA SER A 145 6.02 -1.62 -6.60
C SER A 145 6.25 -0.11 -6.73
N ILE A 146 7.50 0.31 -6.95
CA ILE A 146 7.84 1.72 -7.12
C ILE A 146 7.23 2.25 -8.43
N VAL A 147 7.47 1.56 -9.55
CA VAL A 147 6.93 1.97 -10.86
C VAL A 147 5.41 2.00 -10.84
N GLY A 148 4.74 0.96 -10.32
CA GLY A 148 3.29 0.91 -10.24
C GLY A 148 2.69 2.04 -9.40
N ALA A 149 3.33 2.40 -8.28
CA ALA A 149 2.88 3.51 -7.45
C ALA A 149 3.00 4.86 -8.17
N PHE A 150 4.12 5.13 -8.86
CA PHE A 150 4.28 6.35 -9.65
C PHE A 150 3.34 6.39 -10.84
N MET A 151 3.17 5.27 -11.55
CA MET A 151 2.24 5.18 -12.68
C MET A 151 0.79 5.43 -12.28
N LEU A 152 0.37 5.02 -11.07
CA LEU A 152 -0.95 5.38 -10.55
C LEU A 152 -1.11 6.90 -10.49
N GLY A 153 -0.13 7.63 -9.93
CA GLY A 153 -0.15 9.09 -9.87
C GLY A 153 -0.21 9.73 -11.27
N VAL A 154 0.68 9.31 -12.17
CA VAL A 154 0.72 9.80 -13.57
C VAL A 154 -0.59 9.55 -14.29
N LEU A 155 -1.12 8.33 -14.23
CA LEU A 155 -2.36 7.97 -14.89
C LEU A 155 -3.58 8.69 -14.29
N ALA A 156 -3.55 9.01 -12.98
CA ALA A 156 -4.60 9.82 -12.36
C ALA A 156 -4.64 11.23 -12.94
N PHE A 157 -3.49 11.85 -13.27
CA PHE A 157 -3.45 13.11 -14.02
C PHE A 157 -3.95 12.93 -15.45
N LEU A 158 -3.46 11.95 -16.17
CA LEU A 158 -3.77 11.73 -17.59
C LEU A 158 -5.24 11.38 -17.82
N PHE A 159 -5.88 10.68 -16.89
CA PHE A 159 -7.30 10.30 -16.98
C PHE A 159 -8.23 11.36 -16.39
N GLY A 160 -7.71 12.56 -16.05
CA GLY A 160 -8.53 13.68 -15.61
C GLY A 160 -9.19 13.50 -14.26
N ALA A 161 -8.56 12.75 -13.34
CA ALA A 161 -9.05 12.66 -11.97
C ALA A 161 -9.06 14.06 -11.31
N LEU A 162 -10.03 14.31 -10.41
CA LEU A 162 -10.15 15.60 -9.71
C LEU A 162 -8.83 15.97 -9.00
N PRO A 163 -8.41 17.25 -9.03
CA PRO A 163 -7.08 17.71 -8.63
C PRO A 163 -6.50 17.16 -7.31
N PRO A 164 -7.24 17.00 -6.20
CA PRO A 164 -6.69 16.43 -4.98
C PRO A 164 -6.21 14.98 -5.14
N ILE A 165 -6.85 14.18 -6.01
CA ILE A 165 -6.59 12.75 -6.15
C ILE A 165 -5.20 12.47 -6.73
N PRO A 166 -4.79 13.02 -7.90
CA PRO A 166 -3.49 12.72 -8.47
C PRO A 166 -2.34 13.24 -7.59
N TRP A 167 -2.51 14.36 -6.92
CA TRP A 167 -1.50 14.87 -5.98
C TRP A 167 -1.33 13.95 -4.76
N ALA A 168 -2.44 13.45 -4.20
CA ALA A 168 -2.41 12.48 -3.11
C ALA A 168 -1.78 11.15 -3.55
N ALA A 169 -2.11 10.67 -4.76
CA ALA A 169 -1.51 9.46 -5.32
C ALA A 169 0.01 9.61 -5.51
N THR A 170 0.45 10.76 -6.00
CA THR A 170 1.88 11.09 -6.15
C THR A 170 2.57 11.16 -4.78
N ALA A 171 1.95 11.79 -3.78
CA ALA A 171 2.47 11.82 -2.42
C ALA A 171 2.60 10.40 -1.83
N ALA A 172 1.60 9.53 -2.05
CA ALA A 172 1.67 8.13 -1.65
C ALA A 172 2.82 7.40 -2.36
N ALA A 173 3.04 7.65 -3.67
CA ALA A 173 4.14 7.07 -4.42
C ALA A 173 5.50 7.48 -3.86
N VAL A 174 5.68 8.74 -3.50
CA VAL A 174 6.91 9.24 -2.84
C VAL A 174 7.13 8.55 -1.50
N LEU A 175 6.10 8.41 -0.66
CA LEU A 175 6.19 7.70 0.61
C LEU A 175 6.53 6.21 0.40
N ILE A 176 5.93 5.56 -0.60
CA ILE A 176 6.22 4.17 -0.97
C ILE A 176 7.68 4.06 -1.43
N ALA A 177 8.16 4.93 -2.29
CA ALA A 177 9.55 4.95 -2.74
C ALA A 177 10.52 5.15 -1.56
N TRP A 178 10.22 6.05 -0.64
CA TRP A 178 11.00 6.25 0.57
C TRP A 178 11.05 4.99 1.44
N LYS A 179 9.93 4.29 1.63
CA LYS A 179 9.89 3.00 2.34
C LYS A 179 10.63 1.89 1.58
N HIS A 180 10.91 2.06 0.29
CA HIS A 180 11.71 1.15 -0.53
C HIS A 180 13.19 1.55 -0.64
N ARG A 181 13.68 2.55 0.09
CA ARG A 181 15.07 3.03 -0.01
C ARG A 181 16.13 1.92 0.10
N GLU A 182 15.93 0.93 0.97
CA GLU A 182 16.86 -0.20 1.10
C GLU A 182 16.78 -1.15 -0.12
N ASN A 183 15.59 -1.30 -0.74
CA ASN A 183 15.45 -2.04 -1.98
C ASN A 183 16.12 -1.28 -3.13
N ILE A 184 15.99 0.04 -3.19
CA ILE A 184 16.64 0.89 -4.20
C ILE A 184 18.16 0.72 -4.09
N ARG A 185 18.73 0.78 -2.88
CA ARG A 185 20.16 0.54 -2.66
C ARG A 185 20.59 -0.84 -3.17
N ARG A 186 19.81 -1.90 -2.87
CA ARG A 186 20.12 -3.25 -3.36
C ARG A 186 19.93 -3.41 -4.86
N LEU A 187 18.95 -2.73 -5.47
CA LEU A 187 18.77 -2.72 -6.92
C LEU A 187 19.97 -2.09 -7.61
N LEU A 188 20.47 -0.95 -7.12
CA LEU A 188 21.65 -0.27 -7.65
C LEU A 188 22.92 -1.10 -7.47
N ALA A 189 23.02 -1.85 -6.36
CA ALA A 189 24.14 -2.74 -6.09
C ALA A 189 24.02 -4.13 -6.76
N GLY A 190 22.94 -4.42 -7.51
CA GLY A 190 22.69 -5.72 -8.11
C GLY A 190 22.38 -6.86 -7.13
N THR A 191 22.11 -6.55 -5.85
CA THR A 191 21.91 -7.51 -4.76
C THR A 191 20.44 -7.65 -4.33
N GLU A 192 19.50 -7.04 -5.03
CA GLU A 192 18.08 -7.17 -4.72
C GLU A 192 17.57 -8.59 -5.01
N ARG A 193 16.71 -9.09 -4.14
CA ARG A 193 16.17 -10.46 -4.23
C ARG A 193 15.17 -10.57 -5.38
N ARG A 194 15.43 -11.48 -6.31
CA ARG A 194 14.49 -11.81 -7.40
C ARG A 194 13.30 -12.62 -6.91
N MET A 195 12.16 -12.48 -7.57
CA MET A 195 11.01 -13.36 -7.35
C MET A 195 11.36 -14.79 -7.79
N GLY A 196 10.96 -15.78 -6.97
CA GLY A 196 11.22 -17.19 -7.24
C GLY A 196 12.70 -17.63 -7.02
N ALA A 197 13.56 -16.79 -6.48
CA ALA A 197 14.86 -17.23 -5.99
C ALA A 197 14.65 -18.01 -4.66
N SER A 198 15.36 -19.13 -4.52
CA SER A 198 15.43 -19.87 -3.26
C SER A 198 15.99 -18.99 -2.16
N PRO A 199 15.60 -19.24 -0.89
CA PRO A 199 16.09 -18.47 0.25
C PRO A 199 17.60 -18.55 0.40
#